data_fbb8f8fee2923d3b3817ff57f668ad04
#
_entry.id   fbb8f8fee2923d3b3817ff57f668ad04
#
_cell.length_a   1.000
_cell.length_b   1.000
_cell.length_c   1.000
_cell.angle_alpha   90.00
_cell.angle_beta   90.00
_cell.angle_gamma   90.00
#
_symmetry.space_group_name_H-M   'P 1'
#
loop_
_entity.id
_entity.type
_entity.pdbx_description
1 polymer ?
#
loop_
_entity_poly.entity_id
_entity_poly.type
_entity_poly.pdbx_seq_one_letter_code
_entity_poly.pdbx_strand_id
1 'polypeptide(L)'
;MALIPSLGTSLSGMKTAQSQLSIISSNVANVDTEGYTRKIAQQKNVILAGYSQGVSIGEVTRKVNEGLLKSYLAANSLNGNLAAQNSYLSKTEILLGTPEGENSVSANVAALQTAFDSFASDVTSSAGRYNLLNQADTLTSRMNYISEEIQKLRGDADMNIAADVDEINKLLDTLDNLNDQIVKYTLLGYDGTADLLDQRDQALRSLSEKMDITYFKRDNGEIVVQTTNGITLLDNDPHYLSHNAVAQASPTTTYAAGGIDGIYVNGEDITASIKDGSIKGLIEVRDVILPSLQSQLDELAGALKAQINSVHNQGTAYPNTPSELTGTRTFIDPDKQQIKIAEGDVRFVIFDTNGKQVATTSLKGGIGFDSGSISEMAQEIQDWLRSADGPNLPQAEVGVDKNGKLFINTGDSNYTFSIIDEAGSAAGTAQQLSLIHISEPTRHAQIS
;
A
#
# COMPACT_ATOMS: atom_id res chain seq x y z
N MET A 1 51.04 64.15 -27.26
CA MET A 1 50.30 63.59 -26.14
C MET A 1 49.19 62.60 -26.57
N ALA A 2 49.15 62.14 -27.82
CA ALA A 2 48.13 61.13 -28.30
C ALA A 2 48.49 59.64 -28.10
N LEU A 3 49.75 59.32 -27.79
CA LEU A 3 50.25 57.95 -27.65
C LEU A 3 49.78 57.27 -26.39
N ILE A 4 49.61 57.97 -25.28
CA ILE A 4 49.17 57.38 -23.99
C ILE A 4 47.66 56.93 -24.04
N PRO A 5 46.75 57.75 -24.56
CA PRO A 5 45.35 57.33 -24.74
C PRO A 5 45.23 56.15 -25.72
N SER A 6 45.98 56.14 -26.83
CA SER A 6 45.93 55.05 -27.82
C SER A 6 46.46 53.72 -27.24
N LEU A 7 47.49 53.76 -26.42
CA LEU A 7 48.02 52.59 -25.71
C LEU A 7 47.01 52.06 -24.70
N GLY A 8 46.34 52.94 -23.96
CA GLY A 8 45.25 52.58 -23.02
C GLY A 8 44.10 51.90 -23.72
N THR A 9 43.65 52.44 -24.86
CA THR A 9 42.56 51.83 -25.67
C THR A 9 42.96 50.47 -26.21
N SER A 10 44.21 50.31 -26.72
CA SER A 10 44.72 49.03 -27.22
C SER A 10 44.83 48.00 -26.09
N LEU A 11 45.29 48.37 -24.90
CA LEU A 11 45.40 47.51 -23.75
C LEU A 11 44.01 47.09 -23.25
N SER A 12 43.03 47.99 -23.26
CA SER A 12 41.66 47.68 -22.89
C SER A 12 41.00 46.66 -23.86
N GLY A 13 41.25 46.82 -25.16
CA GLY A 13 40.83 45.89 -26.20
C GLY A 13 41.42 44.46 -25.99
N MET A 14 42.75 44.43 -25.71
CA MET A 14 43.45 43.17 -25.46
C MET A 14 42.87 42.41 -24.21
N LYS A 15 42.69 43.13 -23.10
CA LYS A 15 42.12 42.58 -21.87
C LYS A 15 40.68 42.04 -22.12
N THR A 16 39.89 42.79 -22.86
CA THR A 16 38.51 42.37 -23.20
C THR A 16 38.51 41.11 -24.08
N ALA A 17 39.40 41.05 -25.08
CA ALA A 17 39.56 39.85 -25.92
C ALA A 17 40.03 38.63 -25.12
N GLN A 18 40.96 38.81 -24.18
CA GLN A 18 41.43 37.74 -23.28
C GLN A 18 40.28 37.21 -22.39
N SER A 19 39.48 38.08 -21.81
CA SER A 19 38.34 37.67 -21.00
C SER A 19 37.25 36.96 -21.83
N GLN A 20 36.99 37.41 -23.06
CA GLN A 20 36.08 36.72 -23.98
C GLN A 20 36.59 35.32 -24.34
N LEU A 21 37.88 35.15 -24.61
CA LEU A 21 38.50 33.84 -24.84
C LEU A 21 38.37 32.93 -23.63
N SER A 22 38.54 33.47 -22.42
CA SER A 22 38.36 32.71 -21.18
C SER A 22 36.92 32.19 -21.06
N ILE A 23 35.91 33.01 -21.33
CA ILE A 23 34.49 32.61 -21.30
C ILE A 23 34.17 31.58 -22.37
N ILE A 24 34.71 31.75 -23.59
CA ILE A 24 34.54 30.74 -24.66
C ILE A 24 35.19 29.42 -24.25
N SER A 25 36.41 29.48 -23.70
CA SER A 25 37.08 28.26 -23.20
C SER A 25 36.29 27.57 -22.09
N SER A 26 35.73 28.36 -21.16
CA SER A 26 34.84 27.83 -20.12
C SER A 26 33.57 27.19 -20.70
N ASN A 27 32.94 27.83 -21.69
CA ASN A 27 31.77 27.26 -22.38
C ASN A 27 32.07 25.94 -23.10
N VAL A 28 33.25 25.82 -23.71
CA VAL A 28 33.72 24.62 -24.41
C VAL A 28 34.04 23.50 -23.39
N ALA A 29 34.78 23.88 -22.32
CA ALA A 29 35.16 22.92 -21.29
C ALA A 29 33.96 22.33 -20.55
N ASN A 30 32.85 23.07 -20.41
CA ASN A 30 31.67 22.67 -19.68
C ASN A 30 30.48 22.31 -20.58
N VAL A 31 30.71 22.02 -21.88
CA VAL A 31 29.64 21.76 -22.84
C VAL A 31 28.77 20.53 -22.42
N ASP A 32 29.39 19.56 -21.80
CA ASP A 32 28.73 18.34 -21.30
C ASP A 32 28.49 18.37 -19.78
N THR A 33 28.73 19.50 -19.12
CA THR A 33 28.47 19.64 -17.68
C THR A 33 26.97 19.91 -17.44
N GLU A 34 26.32 19.03 -16.72
CA GLU A 34 24.89 19.17 -16.40
C GLU A 34 24.64 20.47 -15.63
N GLY A 35 23.60 21.21 -16.04
CA GLY A 35 23.23 22.49 -15.40
C GLY A 35 24.01 23.68 -15.87
N TYR A 36 25.12 23.51 -16.60
CA TYR A 36 25.89 24.64 -17.15
C TYR A 36 25.15 25.29 -18.32
N THR A 37 25.06 26.64 -18.28
CA THR A 37 24.46 27.41 -19.37
C THR A 37 25.51 28.23 -20.11
N ARG A 38 25.32 28.39 -21.43
CA ARG A 38 26.23 29.18 -22.26
C ARG A 38 26.28 30.64 -21.80
N LYS A 39 27.47 31.11 -21.43
CA LYS A 39 27.76 32.47 -20.99
C LYS A 39 28.21 33.35 -22.16
N ILE A 40 27.76 34.60 -22.19
CA ILE A 40 28.02 35.56 -23.22
C ILE A 40 28.54 36.83 -22.54
N ALA A 41 29.77 37.24 -22.91
CA ALA A 41 30.35 38.50 -22.49
C ALA A 41 30.01 39.59 -23.52
N GLN A 42 29.33 40.63 -23.09
CA GLN A 42 29.04 41.78 -23.92
C GLN A 42 30.13 42.83 -23.74
N GLN A 43 30.61 43.43 -24.84
CA GLN A 43 31.51 44.58 -24.78
C GLN A 43 30.73 45.87 -24.57
N LYS A 44 31.22 46.70 -23.67
CA LYS A 44 30.73 48.07 -23.46
C LYS A 44 31.82 49.08 -23.82
N ASN A 45 31.42 50.14 -24.48
CA ASN A 45 32.31 51.28 -24.71
C ASN A 45 32.50 52.07 -23.40
N VAL A 46 33.75 52.31 -23.02
CA VAL A 46 34.11 53.15 -21.86
C VAL A 46 34.17 54.57 -22.28
N ILE A 47 33.23 55.41 -21.86
CA ILE A 47 33.17 56.83 -22.15
C ILE A 47 33.55 57.61 -20.88
N LEU A 48 34.59 58.46 -20.98
CA LEU A 48 34.98 59.33 -19.90
C LEU A 48 34.98 60.77 -20.44
N ALA A 49 34.27 61.66 -19.78
CA ALA A 49 34.16 63.09 -20.19
C ALA A 49 33.73 63.30 -21.67
N GLY A 50 32.86 62.40 -22.20
CA GLY A 50 32.36 62.45 -23.57
C GLY A 50 33.26 61.84 -24.63
N TYR A 51 34.45 61.33 -24.27
CA TYR A 51 35.38 60.68 -25.18
C TYR A 51 35.50 59.18 -24.94
N SER A 52 35.58 58.40 -26.02
CA SER A 52 35.79 56.94 -25.90
C SER A 52 37.18 56.65 -25.37
N GLN A 53 37.35 56.01 -24.26
CA GLN A 53 38.62 55.64 -23.60
C GLN A 53 38.95 54.12 -23.78
N GLY A 54 38.20 53.43 -24.64
CA GLY A 54 38.39 52.02 -24.91
C GLY A 54 37.14 51.18 -24.66
N VAL A 55 37.37 49.94 -24.39
CA VAL A 55 36.27 48.92 -24.17
C VAL A 55 36.49 48.21 -22.85
N SER A 56 35.39 47.80 -22.26
CA SER A 56 35.38 46.87 -21.12
C SER A 56 34.41 45.74 -21.37
N ILE A 57 34.55 44.65 -20.63
CA ILE A 57 33.51 43.66 -20.53
C ILE A 57 32.36 44.24 -19.69
N GLY A 58 31.18 44.16 -20.23
CA GLY A 58 29.95 44.41 -19.46
C GLY A 58 29.57 43.18 -18.63
N GLU A 59 28.36 43.15 -18.20
CA GLU A 59 27.81 42.02 -17.48
C GLU A 59 27.88 40.72 -18.33
N VAL A 60 28.36 39.64 -17.73
CA VAL A 60 28.34 38.31 -18.33
C VAL A 60 26.92 37.74 -18.15
N THR A 61 26.23 37.63 -19.26
CA THR A 61 24.85 37.08 -19.28
C THR A 61 24.85 35.62 -19.72
N ARG A 62 23.84 34.89 -19.30
CA ARG A 62 23.62 33.52 -19.75
C ARG A 62 22.44 33.43 -20.74
N LYS A 63 22.50 32.46 -21.64
CA LYS A 63 21.42 32.23 -22.62
C LYS A 63 20.54 31.10 -22.14
N VAL A 64 19.43 31.42 -21.50
CA VAL A 64 18.41 30.48 -21.01
C VAL A 64 17.07 30.86 -21.62
N ASN A 65 16.27 29.83 -21.93
CA ASN A 65 14.87 29.99 -22.29
C ASN A 65 14.02 29.68 -21.05
N GLU A 66 13.55 30.70 -20.39
CA GLU A 66 12.72 30.60 -19.14
C GLU A 66 11.46 29.78 -19.34
N GLY A 67 10.78 29.85 -20.50
CA GLY A 67 9.60 29.07 -20.80
C GLY A 67 9.93 27.58 -20.90
N LEU A 68 11.06 27.25 -21.52
CA LEU A 68 11.52 25.86 -21.61
C LEU A 68 11.94 25.32 -20.25
N LEU A 69 12.60 26.14 -19.42
CA LEU A 69 12.96 25.76 -18.06
C LEU A 69 11.72 25.43 -17.24
N LYS A 70 10.68 26.28 -17.26
CA LYS A 70 9.40 26.00 -16.57
C LYS A 70 8.74 24.71 -17.05
N SER A 71 8.73 24.48 -18.37
CA SER A 71 8.19 23.24 -18.93
C SER A 71 9.03 22.01 -18.52
N TYR A 72 10.34 22.17 -18.43
CA TYR A 72 11.23 21.12 -17.95
C TYR A 72 10.96 20.78 -16.48
N LEU A 73 10.81 21.79 -15.59
CA LEU A 73 10.50 21.56 -14.18
C LEU A 73 9.18 20.80 -14.00
N ALA A 74 8.15 21.14 -14.77
CA ALA A 74 6.88 20.41 -14.74
C ALA A 74 7.03 18.96 -15.22
N ALA A 75 7.77 18.72 -16.30
CA ALA A 75 8.03 17.37 -16.78
C ALA A 75 8.89 16.55 -15.81
N ASN A 76 9.86 17.19 -15.16
CA ASN A 76 10.72 16.56 -14.16
C ASN A 76 9.94 16.15 -12.91
N SER A 77 8.99 16.97 -12.48
CA SER A 77 8.07 16.66 -11.39
C SER A 77 7.21 15.43 -11.71
N LEU A 78 6.60 15.38 -12.91
CA LEU A 78 5.86 14.20 -13.35
C LEU A 78 6.73 12.93 -13.41
N ASN A 79 7.99 13.10 -13.89
CA ASN A 79 8.93 11.98 -13.92
C ASN A 79 9.28 11.49 -12.51
N GLY A 80 9.50 12.39 -11.55
CA GLY A 80 9.72 12.04 -10.13
C GLY A 80 8.57 11.22 -9.54
N ASN A 81 7.32 11.65 -9.81
CA ASN A 81 6.12 10.93 -9.39
C ASN A 81 6.09 9.50 -9.97
N LEU A 82 6.21 9.36 -11.29
CA LEU A 82 6.17 8.06 -11.95
C LEU A 82 7.35 7.15 -11.59
N ALA A 83 8.55 7.71 -11.39
CA ALA A 83 9.72 6.97 -10.97
C ALA A 83 9.55 6.38 -9.56
N ALA A 84 9.00 7.17 -8.62
CA ALA A 84 8.67 6.69 -7.29
C ALA A 84 7.65 5.54 -7.33
N GLN A 85 6.55 5.70 -8.06
CA GLN A 85 5.55 4.64 -8.22
C GLN A 85 6.15 3.38 -8.87
N ASN A 86 6.91 3.52 -9.96
CA ASN A 86 7.50 2.40 -10.67
C ASN A 86 8.49 1.61 -9.79
N SER A 87 9.26 2.30 -8.94
CA SER A 87 10.16 1.66 -7.99
C SER A 87 9.41 0.71 -7.04
N TYR A 88 8.26 1.13 -6.52
CA TYR A 88 7.45 0.30 -5.61
C TYR A 88 6.63 -0.76 -6.34
N LEU A 89 6.11 -0.46 -7.53
CA LEU A 89 5.43 -1.45 -8.37
C LEU A 89 6.36 -2.59 -8.74
N SER A 90 7.63 -2.31 -9.06
CA SER A 90 8.64 -3.35 -9.33
C SER A 90 8.91 -4.23 -8.10
N LYS A 91 8.98 -3.64 -6.90
CA LYS A 91 9.10 -4.43 -5.65
C LYS A 91 7.86 -5.30 -5.42
N THR A 92 6.68 -4.75 -5.71
CA THR A 92 5.40 -5.47 -5.59
C THR A 92 5.29 -6.63 -6.59
N GLU A 93 5.76 -6.44 -7.81
CA GLU A 93 5.83 -7.50 -8.83
C GLU A 93 6.72 -8.67 -8.37
N ILE A 94 7.89 -8.36 -7.82
CA ILE A 94 8.79 -9.37 -7.23
C ILE A 94 8.13 -10.09 -6.05
N LEU A 95 7.40 -9.35 -5.21
CA LEU A 95 6.71 -9.89 -4.05
C LEU A 95 5.59 -10.86 -4.46
N LEU A 96 4.78 -10.52 -5.46
CA LEU A 96 3.69 -11.37 -5.95
C LEU A 96 4.22 -12.59 -6.73
N GLY A 97 5.37 -12.46 -7.38
CA GLY A 97 5.94 -13.44 -8.28
C GLY A 97 5.23 -13.49 -9.64
N THR A 98 5.84 -14.16 -10.60
CA THR A 98 5.19 -14.40 -11.90
C THR A 98 4.08 -15.43 -11.75
N PRO A 99 2.98 -15.36 -12.51
CA PRO A 99 1.86 -16.32 -12.42
C PRO A 99 2.29 -17.78 -12.59
N GLU A 100 3.36 -18.04 -13.33
CA GLU A 100 3.94 -19.37 -13.60
C GLU A 100 5.03 -19.75 -12.59
N GLY A 101 5.42 -18.83 -11.71
CA GLY A 101 6.47 -19.05 -10.70
C GLY A 101 5.96 -19.88 -9.52
N GLU A 102 6.76 -20.84 -9.07
CA GLU A 102 6.42 -21.77 -7.98
C GLU A 102 5.97 -21.09 -6.67
N ASN A 103 6.41 -19.85 -6.43
CA ASN A 103 6.08 -19.08 -5.22
C ASN A 103 4.92 -18.09 -5.40
N SER A 104 4.23 -18.08 -6.55
CA SER A 104 3.07 -17.21 -6.75
C SER A 104 1.85 -17.72 -5.98
N VAL A 105 0.92 -16.81 -5.65
CA VAL A 105 -0.35 -17.20 -5.01
C VAL A 105 -1.13 -18.14 -5.93
N SER A 106 -1.13 -17.91 -7.24
CA SER A 106 -1.80 -18.76 -8.23
C SER A 106 -1.24 -20.19 -8.25
N ALA A 107 0.09 -20.34 -8.19
CA ALA A 107 0.72 -21.66 -8.12
C ALA A 107 0.37 -22.40 -6.82
N ASN A 108 0.36 -21.70 -5.68
CA ASN A 108 -0.04 -22.28 -4.40
C ASN A 108 -1.53 -22.68 -4.37
N VAL A 109 -2.42 -21.92 -5.00
CA VAL A 109 -3.83 -22.30 -5.17
C VAL A 109 -3.95 -23.55 -6.05
N ALA A 110 -3.23 -23.63 -7.17
CA ALA A 110 -3.21 -24.80 -8.04
C ALA A 110 -2.63 -26.05 -7.33
N ALA A 111 -1.59 -25.88 -6.52
CA ALA A 111 -1.00 -26.95 -5.71
C ALA A 111 -2.01 -27.47 -4.65
N LEU A 112 -2.75 -26.58 -4.01
CA LEU A 112 -3.82 -26.93 -3.08
C LEU A 112 -4.94 -27.70 -3.80
N GLN A 113 -5.37 -27.25 -4.98
CA GLN A 113 -6.35 -27.97 -5.79
C GLN A 113 -5.87 -29.38 -6.15
N THR A 114 -4.64 -29.51 -6.62
CA THR A 114 -4.02 -30.82 -6.94
C THR A 114 -3.96 -31.72 -5.71
N ALA A 115 -3.70 -31.17 -4.52
CA ALA A 115 -3.71 -31.93 -3.28
C ALA A 115 -5.11 -32.42 -2.90
N PHE A 116 -6.17 -31.61 -3.13
CA PHE A 116 -7.56 -32.04 -2.99
C PHE A 116 -7.91 -33.17 -3.94
N ASP A 117 -7.57 -33.07 -5.22
CA ASP A 117 -7.83 -34.09 -6.24
C ASP A 117 -7.12 -35.41 -5.89
N SER A 118 -5.87 -35.32 -5.45
CA SER A 118 -5.10 -36.51 -5.01
C SER A 118 -5.70 -37.14 -3.76
N PHE A 119 -6.15 -36.37 -2.79
CA PHE A 119 -6.81 -36.86 -1.59
C PHE A 119 -8.18 -37.46 -1.90
N ALA A 120 -8.95 -36.88 -2.82
CA ALA A 120 -10.24 -37.39 -3.26
C ALA A 120 -10.13 -38.78 -3.92
N SER A 121 -8.99 -39.09 -4.56
CA SER A 121 -8.73 -40.39 -5.18
C SER A 121 -8.48 -41.52 -4.17
N ASP A 122 -7.94 -41.17 -2.98
CA ASP A 122 -7.72 -42.09 -1.85
C ASP A 122 -7.88 -41.35 -0.52
N VAL A 123 -9.12 -41.28 -0.01
CA VAL A 123 -9.46 -40.61 1.25
C VAL A 123 -8.93 -41.34 2.51
N THR A 124 -8.44 -42.59 2.34
CA THR A 124 -7.86 -43.39 3.44
C THR A 124 -6.36 -43.07 3.64
N SER A 125 -5.73 -42.45 2.66
CA SER A 125 -4.29 -42.14 2.67
C SER A 125 -3.95 -41.07 3.72
N SER A 126 -3.21 -41.46 4.77
CA SER A 126 -2.66 -40.55 5.74
C SER A 126 -1.67 -39.56 5.09
N ALA A 127 -0.86 -40.03 4.13
CA ALA A 127 0.07 -39.19 3.40
C ALA A 127 -0.65 -38.13 2.55
N GLY A 128 -1.74 -38.52 1.87
CA GLY A 128 -2.59 -37.58 1.12
C GLY A 128 -3.17 -36.48 2.01
N ARG A 129 -3.64 -36.85 3.20
CA ARG A 129 -4.18 -35.90 4.20
C ARG A 129 -3.12 -34.93 4.68
N TYR A 130 -1.92 -35.39 5.02
CA TYR A 130 -0.81 -34.53 5.42
C TYR A 130 -0.37 -33.60 4.29
N ASN A 131 -0.33 -34.10 3.05
CA ASN A 131 0.00 -33.26 1.90
C ASN A 131 -1.02 -32.14 1.71
N LEU A 132 -2.32 -32.45 1.80
CA LEU A 132 -3.38 -31.44 1.70
C LEU A 132 -3.24 -30.35 2.77
N LEU A 133 -3.00 -30.72 4.03
CA LEU A 133 -2.79 -29.78 5.13
C LEU A 133 -1.54 -28.93 4.90
N ASN A 134 -0.44 -29.52 4.42
CA ASN A 134 0.78 -28.79 4.12
C ASN A 134 0.59 -27.78 2.98
N GLN A 135 -0.18 -28.12 1.94
CA GLN A 135 -0.47 -27.14 0.87
C GLN A 135 -1.37 -26.00 1.35
N ALA A 136 -2.32 -26.29 2.22
CA ALA A 136 -3.14 -25.26 2.83
C ALA A 136 -2.32 -24.31 3.73
N ASP A 137 -1.41 -24.85 4.54
CA ASP A 137 -0.50 -24.08 5.37
C ASP A 137 0.47 -23.23 4.52
N THR A 138 1.00 -23.81 3.46
CA THR A 138 1.87 -23.08 2.51
C THR A 138 1.16 -21.90 1.88
N LEU A 139 -0.10 -22.08 1.42
CA LEU A 139 -0.89 -21.00 0.83
C LEU A 139 -1.17 -19.89 1.85
N THR A 140 -1.63 -20.26 3.06
CA THR A 140 -1.95 -19.27 4.10
C THR A 140 -0.71 -18.52 4.57
N SER A 141 0.41 -19.22 4.76
CA SER A 141 1.70 -18.60 5.10
C SER A 141 2.17 -17.63 4.00
N ARG A 142 1.97 -17.99 2.72
CA ARG A 142 2.31 -17.11 1.60
C ARG A 142 1.46 -15.84 1.58
N MET A 143 0.15 -15.96 1.80
CA MET A 143 -0.76 -14.80 1.86
C MET A 143 -0.41 -13.87 3.02
N ASN A 144 -0.13 -14.42 4.20
CA ASN A 144 0.30 -13.65 5.36
C ASN A 144 1.63 -12.91 5.09
N TYR A 145 2.60 -13.59 4.50
CA TYR A 145 3.88 -12.98 4.12
C TYR A 145 3.69 -11.80 3.15
N ILE A 146 2.83 -11.96 2.13
CA ILE A 146 2.54 -10.88 1.18
C ILE A 146 1.88 -9.70 1.90
N SER A 147 0.93 -9.96 2.79
CA SER A 147 0.26 -8.92 3.58
C SER A 147 1.25 -8.16 4.47
N GLU A 148 2.16 -8.85 5.16
CA GLU A 148 3.20 -8.24 6.00
C GLU A 148 4.16 -7.38 5.17
N GLU A 149 4.62 -7.87 4.02
CA GLU A 149 5.51 -7.11 3.14
C GLU A 149 4.81 -5.89 2.50
N ILE A 150 3.50 -5.97 2.21
CA ILE A 150 2.72 -4.80 1.79
C ILE A 150 2.75 -3.72 2.87
N GLN A 151 2.52 -4.07 4.14
CA GLN A 151 2.55 -3.09 5.23
C GLN A 151 3.96 -2.52 5.45
N LYS A 152 4.99 -3.33 5.27
CA LYS A 152 6.38 -2.87 5.33
C LYS A 152 6.69 -1.89 4.19
N LEU A 153 6.30 -2.19 2.95
CA LEU A 153 6.45 -1.28 1.82
C LEU A 153 5.70 0.04 2.04
N ARG A 154 4.54 0.03 2.70
CA ARG A 154 3.82 1.25 3.08
C ARG A 154 4.61 2.08 4.09
N GLY A 155 5.19 1.45 5.10
CA GLY A 155 6.08 2.12 6.05
C GLY A 155 7.34 2.69 5.39
N ASP A 156 7.96 1.92 4.49
CA ASP A 156 9.13 2.37 3.71
C ASP A 156 8.79 3.59 2.83
N ALA A 157 7.60 3.62 2.22
CA ALA A 157 7.14 4.76 1.45
C ALA A 157 6.97 6.01 2.33
N ASP A 158 6.44 5.84 3.53
CA ASP A 158 6.26 6.93 4.50
C ASP A 158 7.61 7.49 5.01
N MET A 159 8.57 6.62 5.27
CA MET A 159 9.94 7.03 5.62
C MET A 159 10.62 7.77 4.47
N ASN A 160 10.39 7.35 3.22
CA ASN A 160 10.93 8.06 2.06
C ASN A 160 10.27 9.43 1.85
N ILE A 161 8.98 9.60 2.21
CA ILE A 161 8.34 10.92 2.25
C ILE A 161 9.06 11.83 3.25
N ALA A 162 9.38 11.34 4.45
CA ALA A 162 10.11 12.13 5.43
C ALA A 162 11.52 12.52 4.92
N ALA A 163 12.22 11.59 4.27
CA ALA A 163 13.53 11.87 3.68
C ALA A 163 13.45 12.91 2.55
N ASP A 164 12.43 12.84 1.69
CA ASP A 164 12.20 13.82 0.64
C ASP A 164 11.84 15.21 1.22
N VAL A 165 11.06 15.26 2.32
CA VAL A 165 10.77 16.50 3.05
C VAL A 165 12.05 17.14 3.58
N ASP A 166 12.93 16.35 4.19
CA ASP A 166 14.23 16.85 4.67
C ASP A 166 15.13 17.38 3.52
N GLU A 167 15.09 16.71 2.38
CA GLU A 167 15.85 17.14 1.20
C GLU A 167 15.28 18.43 0.59
N ILE A 168 13.95 18.55 0.51
CA ILE A 168 13.27 19.78 0.10
C ILE A 168 13.68 20.95 1.00
N ASN A 169 13.66 20.77 2.31
CA ASN A 169 14.06 21.83 3.24
C ASN A 169 15.50 22.31 3.01
N LYS A 170 16.45 21.39 2.76
CA LYS A 170 17.83 21.73 2.39
C LYS A 170 17.92 22.47 1.05
N LEU A 171 17.09 22.10 0.08
CA LEU A 171 17.04 22.78 -1.22
C LEU A 171 16.45 24.20 -1.08
N LEU A 172 15.46 24.39 -0.19
CA LEU A 172 14.91 25.71 0.13
C LEU A 172 15.99 26.60 0.77
N ASP A 173 16.77 26.09 1.72
CA ASP A 173 17.93 26.82 2.30
C ASP A 173 18.96 27.19 1.23
N THR A 174 19.23 26.27 0.31
CA THR A 174 20.18 26.51 -0.79
C THR A 174 19.66 27.61 -1.72
N LEU A 175 18.37 27.58 -2.07
CA LEU A 175 17.75 28.60 -2.93
C LEU A 175 17.72 29.96 -2.26
N ASP A 176 17.44 30.02 -0.96
CA ASP A 176 17.47 31.24 -0.16
C ASP A 176 18.86 31.87 -0.16
N ASN A 177 19.88 31.12 0.21
CA ASN A 177 21.26 31.55 0.17
C ASN A 177 21.69 32.03 -1.23
N LEU A 178 21.24 31.37 -2.30
CA LEU A 178 21.54 31.77 -3.67
C LEU A 178 20.79 33.06 -4.06
N ASN A 179 19.54 33.25 -3.60
CA ASN A 179 18.83 34.51 -3.79
C ASN A 179 19.60 35.68 -3.19
N ASP A 180 20.02 35.57 -1.93
CA ASP A 180 20.79 36.59 -1.24
C ASP A 180 22.09 36.92 -1.96
N GLN A 181 22.84 35.90 -2.38
CA GLN A 181 24.10 36.10 -3.12
C GLN A 181 23.86 36.78 -4.46
N ILE A 182 22.81 36.37 -5.21
CA ILE A 182 22.47 36.97 -6.51
C ILE A 182 22.14 38.44 -6.35
N VAL A 183 21.30 38.80 -5.37
CA VAL A 183 20.96 40.20 -5.07
C VAL A 183 22.22 41.00 -4.73
N LYS A 184 23.04 40.50 -3.81
CA LYS A 184 24.28 41.15 -3.39
C LYS A 184 25.26 41.37 -4.56
N TYR A 185 25.49 40.34 -5.38
CA TYR A 185 26.40 40.44 -6.53
C TYR A 185 25.86 41.38 -7.59
N THR A 186 24.55 41.36 -7.86
CA THR A 186 23.88 42.26 -8.78
C THR A 186 24.02 43.74 -8.32
N LEU A 187 23.79 44.03 -7.04
CA LEU A 187 23.88 45.37 -6.47
C LEU A 187 25.33 45.92 -6.48
N LEU A 188 26.29 45.04 -6.24
CA LEU A 188 27.71 45.43 -6.19
C LEU A 188 28.41 45.43 -7.57
N GLY A 189 27.71 44.94 -8.60
CA GLY A 189 28.25 44.81 -9.95
C GLY A 189 29.39 43.80 -10.06
N TYR A 190 29.38 42.76 -9.23
CA TYR A 190 30.40 41.71 -9.27
C TYR A 190 30.15 40.75 -10.44
N ASP A 191 31.25 40.28 -11.05
CA ASP A 191 31.24 39.17 -11.99
C ASP A 191 30.88 37.84 -11.24
N GLY A 192 30.26 36.91 -11.94
CA GLY A 192 29.92 35.57 -11.39
C GLY A 192 28.42 35.35 -11.11
N THR A 193 27.56 36.34 -11.29
CA THR A 193 26.11 36.19 -11.16
C THR A 193 25.57 35.08 -12.07
N ALA A 194 26.17 34.88 -13.25
CA ALA A 194 25.74 33.79 -14.16
C ALA A 194 25.94 32.39 -13.59
N ASP A 195 27.01 32.17 -12.82
CA ASP A 195 27.27 30.88 -12.15
C ASP A 195 26.30 30.62 -11.01
N LEU A 196 25.97 31.64 -10.21
CA LEU A 196 24.97 31.56 -9.16
C LEU A 196 23.57 31.27 -9.71
N LEU A 197 23.23 31.83 -10.86
CA LEU A 197 21.99 31.56 -11.56
C LEU A 197 21.93 30.11 -12.10
N ASP A 198 23.05 29.54 -12.56
CA ASP A 198 23.12 28.14 -12.97
C ASP A 198 22.90 27.20 -11.76
N GLN A 199 23.54 27.50 -10.63
CA GLN A 199 23.35 26.76 -9.39
C GLN A 199 21.89 26.82 -8.89
N ARG A 200 21.25 27.99 -9.00
CA ARG A 200 19.86 28.19 -8.66
C ARG A 200 18.92 27.36 -9.52
N ASP A 201 19.15 27.34 -10.83
CA ASP A 201 18.38 26.52 -11.73
C ASP A 201 18.56 25.01 -11.46
N GLN A 202 19.76 24.59 -11.05
CA GLN A 202 20.05 23.23 -10.65
C GLN A 202 19.27 22.89 -9.36
N ALA A 203 19.28 23.77 -8.36
CA ALA A 203 18.50 23.57 -7.13
C ALA A 203 16.99 23.51 -7.41
N LEU A 204 16.48 24.35 -8.34
CA LEU A 204 15.09 24.27 -8.78
C LEU A 204 14.76 22.96 -9.49
N ARG A 205 15.67 22.39 -10.28
CA ARG A 205 15.49 21.08 -10.92
C ARG A 205 15.40 19.98 -9.87
N SER A 206 16.34 19.95 -8.90
CA SER A 206 16.29 18.97 -7.82
C SER A 206 15.03 19.10 -6.98
N LEU A 207 14.59 20.33 -6.70
CA LEU A 207 13.33 20.58 -5.97
C LEU A 207 12.11 20.11 -6.78
N SER A 208 12.09 20.35 -8.10
CA SER A 208 11.00 19.94 -8.97
C SER A 208 10.85 18.42 -9.08
N GLU A 209 11.92 17.65 -8.94
CA GLU A 209 11.87 16.19 -8.90
C GLU A 209 11.13 15.70 -7.66
N LYS A 210 11.27 16.43 -6.53
CA LYS A 210 10.64 16.06 -5.25
C LYS A 210 9.20 16.53 -5.14
N MET A 211 8.88 17.71 -5.66
CA MET A 211 7.55 18.33 -5.53
C MET A 211 7.23 19.19 -6.75
N ASP A 212 5.95 19.27 -7.07
CA ASP A 212 5.45 20.17 -8.10
C ASP A 212 5.58 21.65 -7.68
N ILE A 213 6.44 22.38 -8.37
CA ILE A 213 6.74 23.77 -8.06
C ILE A 213 6.53 24.69 -9.26
N THR A 214 6.26 25.94 -8.95
CA THR A 214 6.36 27.07 -9.87
C THR A 214 7.16 28.19 -9.24
N TYR A 215 7.73 29.04 -10.04
CA TYR A 215 8.48 30.19 -9.54
C TYR A 215 8.25 31.44 -10.39
N PHE A 216 8.44 32.60 -9.79
CA PHE A 216 8.51 33.86 -10.47
C PHE A 216 9.68 34.69 -9.93
N LYS A 217 10.22 35.56 -10.80
CA LYS A 217 11.36 36.38 -10.49
C LYS A 217 10.91 37.80 -10.13
N ARG A 218 11.47 38.35 -9.07
CA ARG A 218 11.33 39.77 -8.68
C ARG A 218 12.32 40.67 -9.45
N ASP A 219 12.08 41.98 -9.45
CA ASP A 219 12.90 42.95 -10.11
C ASP A 219 14.34 43.02 -9.55
N ASN A 220 14.51 42.70 -8.28
CA ASN A 220 15.82 42.63 -7.60
C ASN A 220 16.65 41.37 -7.95
N GLY A 221 16.05 40.43 -8.71
CA GLY A 221 16.71 39.19 -9.13
C GLY A 221 16.38 37.96 -8.25
N GLU A 222 15.74 38.15 -7.12
CA GLU A 222 15.24 37.05 -6.30
C GLU A 222 14.15 36.24 -7.01
N ILE A 223 14.01 34.96 -6.63
CA ILE A 223 12.87 34.16 -7.02
C ILE A 223 12.02 33.86 -5.80
N VAL A 224 10.71 33.81 -6.02
CA VAL A 224 9.71 33.27 -5.10
C VAL A 224 9.33 31.90 -5.62
N VAL A 225 9.36 30.89 -4.77
CA VAL A 225 9.00 29.51 -5.12
C VAL A 225 7.68 29.16 -4.43
N GLN A 226 6.76 28.59 -5.18
CA GLN A 226 5.46 28.15 -4.72
C GLN A 226 5.14 26.77 -5.28
N THR A 227 4.24 26.04 -4.62
CA THR A 227 3.59 24.88 -5.25
C THR A 227 2.71 25.34 -6.40
N THR A 228 2.33 24.44 -7.30
CA THR A 228 1.39 24.76 -8.40
C THR A 228 0.01 25.22 -7.89
N ASN A 229 -0.32 24.94 -6.66
CA ASN A 229 -1.55 25.40 -5.99
C ASN A 229 -1.37 26.76 -5.27
N GLY A 230 -0.19 27.39 -5.37
CA GLY A 230 0.05 28.74 -4.84
C GLY A 230 0.49 28.81 -3.38
N ILE A 231 0.82 27.67 -2.74
CA ILE A 231 1.41 27.65 -1.40
C ILE A 231 2.87 28.08 -1.50
N THR A 232 3.24 29.12 -0.79
CA THR A 232 4.59 29.70 -0.82
C THR A 232 5.55 28.80 -0.03
N LEU A 233 6.65 28.37 -0.69
CA LEU A 233 7.72 27.57 -0.10
C LEU A 233 8.97 28.43 0.19
N LEU A 234 9.23 29.43 -0.65
CA LEU A 234 10.31 30.39 -0.47
C LEU A 234 9.85 31.77 -0.92
N ASP A 235 10.01 32.74 -0.05
CA ASP A 235 9.83 34.15 -0.35
C ASP A 235 11.03 34.93 0.19
N ASN A 236 10.91 35.73 1.26
CA ASN A 236 12.05 36.35 1.93
C ASN A 236 12.79 35.35 2.83
N ASP A 237 12.06 34.38 3.37
CA ASP A 237 12.54 33.29 4.21
C ASP A 237 11.95 31.96 3.71
N PRO A 238 12.63 30.82 3.95
CA PRO A 238 12.09 29.49 3.63
C PRO A 238 10.92 29.11 4.54
N HIS A 239 9.86 28.55 3.95
CA HIS A 239 8.77 27.92 4.66
C HIS A 239 8.97 26.41 4.67
N TYR A 240 9.48 25.88 5.78
CA TYR A 240 9.85 24.48 5.87
C TYR A 240 8.65 23.54 5.89
N LEU A 241 8.82 22.42 5.20
CA LEU A 241 7.90 21.32 5.26
C LEU A 241 8.17 20.50 6.54
N SER A 242 7.11 19.88 7.06
CA SER A 242 7.23 18.89 8.13
C SER A 242 6.35 17.68 7.88
N HIS A 243 6.86 16.51 8.22
CA HIS A 243 6.18 15.23 8.16
C HIS A 243 6.80 14.30 9.21
N ASN A 244 5.98 13.55 9.94
CA ASN A 244 6.44 12.57 10.90
C ASN A 244 6.09 11.17 10.37
N ALA A 245 7.12 10.42 9.97
CA ALA A 245 6.89 9.06 9.49
C ALA A 245 6.39 8.15 10.60
N VAL A 246 5.44 7.26 10.26
CA VAL A 246 4.99 6.23 11.19
C VAL A 246 6.05 5.16 11.34
N ALA A 247 6.27 4.72 12.59
CA ALA A 247 7.25 3.67 12.87
C ALA A 247 6.87 2.32 12.26
N GLN A 248 5.57 2.03 12.17
CA GLN A 248 5.04 0.79 11.60
C GLN A 248 3.63 1.01 11.07
N ALA A 249 3.42 0.74 9.78
CA ALA A 249 2.09 0.74 9.19
C ALA A 249 1.34 -0.57 9.49
N SER A 250 0.03 -0.50 9.60
CA SER A 250 -0.87 -1.66 9.68
C SER A 250 -1.99 -1.51 8.62
N PRO A 251 -2.73 -2.57 8.29
CA PRO A 251 -3.82 -2.47 7.31
C PRO A 251 -4.86 -1.39 7.64
N THR A 252 -5.08 -1.11 8.92
CA THR A 252 -6.03 -0.10 9.41
C THR A 252 -5.43 1.29 9.58
N THR A 253 -4.10 1.44 9.48
CA THR A 253 -3.41 2.71 9.61
C THR A 253 -3.54 3.49 8.30
N THR A 254 -4.30 4.58 8.28
CA THR A 254 -4.52 5.41 7.10
C THR A 254 -4.36 6.89 7.41
N TYR A 255 -3.98 7.68 6.40
CA TYR A 255 -3.95 9.14 6.49
C TYR A 255 -5.34 9.71 6.81
N ALA A 256 -6.38 9.23 6.15
CA ALA A 256 -7.77 9.69 6.36
C ALA A 256 -8.28 9.46 7.79
N ALA A 257 -7.79 8.41 8.49
CA ALA A 257 -8.13 8.13 9.89
C ALA A 257 -7.17 8.79 10.90
N GLY A 258 -6.19 9.59 10.43
CA GLY A 258 -5.19 10.25 11.28
C GLY A 258 -4.13 9.30 11.85
N GLY A 259 -4.05 8.07 11.34
CA GLY A 259 -3.02 7.10 11.73
C GLY A 259 -1.68 7.31 11.03
N ILE A 260 -1.66 8.06 9.93
CA ILE A 260 -0.47 8.50 9.20
C ILE A 260 -0.51 10.02 9.15
N ASP A 261 0.63 10.65 9.40
CA ASP A 261 0.74 12.11 9.41
C ASP A 261 0.67 12.69 7.99
N GLY A 262 0.18 13.92 7.88
CA GLY A 262 0.20 14.70 6.65
C GLY A 262 1.53 15.39 6.42
N ILE A 263 1.64 16.13 5.31
CA ILE A 263 2.75 17.03 5.01
C ILE A 263 2.25 18.45 5.28
N TYR A 264 2.96 19.17 6.14
CA TYR A 264 2.57 20.49 6.59
C TYR A 264 3.57 21.55 6.17
N VAL A 265 3.06 22.74 5.82
CA VAL A 265 3.84 23.97 5.65
C VAL A 265 3.21 25.02 6.54
N ASN A 266 3.99 25.62 7.45
CA ASN A 266 3.48 26.61 8.43
C ASN A 266 2.27 26.12 9.24
N GLY A 267 2.15 24.81 9.48
CA GLY A 267 1.04 24.20 10.22
C GLY A 267 -0.22 23.94 9.38
N GLU A 268 -0.22 24.26 8.10
CA GLU A 268 -1.28 23.92 7.14
C GLU A 268 -0.97 22.60 6.46
N ASP A 269 -1.93 21.67 6.43
CA ASP A 269 -1.80 20.40 5.73
C ASP A 269 -1.93 20.60 4.22
N ILE A 270 -0.85 20.31 3.50
CA ILE A 270 -0.77 20.44 2.05
C ILE A 270 -0.81 19.11 1.30
N THR A 271 -0.94 17.99 2.00
CA THR A 271 -0.85 16.62 1.43
C THR A 271 -1.72 16.44 0.20
N ALA A 272 -2.98 16.87 0.28
CA ALA A 272 -3.93 16.78 -0.84
C ALA A 272 -3.65 17.79 -1.96
N SER A 273 -2.85 18.81 -1.69
CA SER A 273 -2.52 19.88 -2.64
C SER A 273 -1.33 19.54 -3.54
N ILE A 274 -0.52 18.56 -3.16
CA ILE A 274 0.64 18.09 -3.93
C ILE A 274 0.15 17.29 -5.14
N LYS A 275 0.53 17.70 -6.36
CA LYS A 275 0.05 17.10 -7.61
C LYS A 275 1.06 16.15 -8.26
N ASP A 276 2.35 16.46 -8.16
CA ASP A 276 3.43 15.72 -8.78
C ASP A 276 4.70 15.75 -7.90
N GLY A 277 5.78 15.13 -8.38
CA GLY A 277 7.03 14.92 -7.66
C GLY A 277 7.09 13.56 -6.99
N SER A 278 8.29 13.17 -6.55
CA SER A 278 8.48 11.88 -5.87
C SER A 278 7.59 11.73 -4.63
N ILE A 279 7.38 12.82 -3.87
CA ILE A 279 6.46 12.82 -2.72
C ILE A 279 5.04 12.41 -3.12
N LYS A 280 4.51 12.94 -4.22
CA LYS A 280 3.17 12.55 -4.70
C LYS A 280 3.12 11.08 -5.07
N GLY A 281 4.13 10.58 -5.78
CA GLY A 281 4.25 9.18 -6.13
C GLY A 281 4.28 8.27 -4.89
N LEU A 282 5.03 8.66 -3.86
CA LEU A 282 5.10 7.94 -2.59
C LEU A 282 3.78 7.96 -1.82
N ILE A 283 3.07 9.10 -1.80
CA ILE A 283 1.72 9.19 -1.20
C ILE A 283 0.76 8.24 -1.91
N GLU A 284 0.76 8.21 -3.24
CA GLU A 284 -0.11 7.30 -4.01
C GLU A 284 0.23 5.83 -3.77
N VAL A 285 1.51 5.50 -3.69
CA VAL A 285 1.95 4.14 -3.30
C VAL A 285 1.44 3.78 -1.92
N ARG A 286 1.66 4.65 -0.91
CA ARG A 286 1.32 4.41 0.50
C ARG A 286 -0.18 4.32 0.73
N ASP A 287 -0.97 5.21 0.12
CA ASP A 287 -2.38 5.42 0.47
C ASP A 287 -3.38 4.85 -0.55
N VAL A 288 -2.94 4.53 -1.78
CA VAL A 288 -3.83 4.06 -2.85
C VAL A 288 -3.38 2.71 -3.39
N ILE A 289 -2.16 2.60 -3.93
CA ILE A 289 -1.72 1.42 -4.68
C ILE A 289 -1.58 0.20 -3.74
N LEU A 290 -0.80 0.32 -2.68
CA LEU A 290 -0.57 -0.79 -1.75
C LEU A 290 -1.82 -1.17 -0.95
N PRO A 291 -2.66 -0.24 -0.44
CA PRO A 291 -3.95 -0.59 0.16
C PRO A 291 -4.92 -1.26 -0.81
N SER A 292 -4.96 -0.86 -2.08
CA SER A 292 -5.77 -1.56 -3.10
C SER A 292 -5.31 -3.01 -3.30
N LEU A 293 -4.01 -3.25 -3.33
CA LEU A 293 -3.45 -4.60 -3.41
C LEU A 293 -3.79 -5.43 -2.17
N GLN A 294 -3.69 -4.84 -0.96
CA GLN A 294 -4.12 -5.50 0.28
C GLN A 294 -5.60 -5.90 0.22
N SER A 295 -6.47 -4.99 -0.23
CA SER A 295 -7.90 -5.28 -0.36
C SER A 295 -8.19 -6.45 -1.33
N GLN A 296 -7.46 -6.53 -2.44
CA GLN A 296 -7.58 -7.65 -3.39
C GLN A 296 -7.11 -8.98 -2.79
N LEU A 297 -6.04 -8.96 -2.00
CA LEU A 297 -5.55 -10.12 -1.27
C LEU A 297 -6.57 -10.60 -0.22
N ASP A 298 -7.17 -9.66 0.51
CA ASP A 298 -8.19 -9.95 1.53
C ASP A 298 -9.47 -10.53 0.90
N GLU A 299 -9.90 -9.99 -0.25
CA GLU A 299 -11.05 -10.52 -1.00
C GLU A 299 -10.79 -11.95 -1.49
N LEU A 300 -9.59 -12.21 -2.04
CA LEU A 300 -9.17 -13.55 -2.45
C LEU A 300 -9.17 -14.52 -1.28
N ALA A 301 -8.59 -14.13 -0.14
CA ALA A 301 -8.56 -14.95 1.07
C ALA A 301 -9.97 -15.24 1.59
N GLY A 302 -10.84 -14.23 1.61
CA GLY A 302 -12.24 -14.34 1.99
C GLY A 302 -13.02 -15.30 1.09
N ALA A 303 -12.85 -15.18 -0.23
CA ALA A 303 -13.50 -16.02 -1.22
C ALA A 303 -13.04 -17.49 -1.12
N LEU A 304 -11.73 -17.73 -1.00
CA LEU A 304 -11.15 -19.06 -0.81
C LEU A 304 -11.69 -19.71 0.48
N LYS A 305 -11.64 -18.97 1.60
CA LYS A 305 -12.18 -19.42 2.88
C LYS A 305 -13.67 -19.81 2.77
N ALA A 306 -14.48 -18.93 2.18
CA ALA A 306 -15.91 -19.16 2.01
C ALA A 306 -16.19 -20.41 1.15
N GLN A 307 -15.48 -20.55 0.04
CA GLN A 307 -15.66 -21.67 -0.89
C GLN A 307 -15.22 -23.00 -0.28
N ILE A 308 -14.04 -23.04 0.36
CA ILE A 308 -13.55 -24.26 1.03
C ILE A 308 -14.48 -24.65 2.18
N ASN A 309 -14.90 -23.69 3.00
CA ASN A 309 -15.84 -23.97 4.10
C ASN A 309 -17.21 -24.43 3.60
N SER A 310 -17.71 -23.87 2.49
CA SER A 310 -18.97 -24.30 1.88
C SER A 310 -18.95 -25.79 1.52
N VAL A 311 -17.86 -26.26 0.90
CA VAL A 311 -17.69 -27.67 0.53
C VAL A 311 -17.41 -28.53 1.78
N HIS A 312 -16.53 -28.05 2.65
CA HIS A 312 -16.16 -28.79 3.88
C HIS A 312 -17.38 -29.07 4.78
N ASN A 313 -18.28 -28.10 4.95
CA ASN A 313 -19.46 -28.22 5.79
C ASN A 313 -20.54 -29.16 5.20
N GLN A 314 -20.43 -29.51 3.92
CA GLN A 314 -21.27 -30.54 3.29
C GLN A 314 -20.67 -31.95 3.43
N GLY A 315 -19.46 -32.04 3.96
CA GLY A 315 -18.76 -33.30 4.21
C GLY A 315 -19.01 -33.88 5.60
N THR A 316 -18.54 -35.09 5.80
CA THR A 316 -18.58 -35.79 7.11
C THR A 316 -17.17 -36.21 7.52
N ALA A 317 -16.91 -36.28 8.82
CA ALA A 317 -15.66 -36.78 9.36
C ALA A 317 -15.42 -38.25 8.97
N TYR A 318 -14.17 -38.56 8.57
CA TYR A 318 -13.75 -39.94 8.25
C TYR A 318 -12.37 -40.19 8.88
N PRO A 319 -12.09 -41.37 9.45
CA PRO A 319 -12.95 -42.56 9.58
C PRO A 319 -13.89 -42.56 10.81
N ASN A 320 -13.76 -41.59 11.70
CA ASN A 320 -14.45 -41.62 12.99
C ASN A 320 -15.46 -40.48 13.07
N THR A 321 -16.73 -40.80 12.85
CA THR A 321 -17.81 -39.91 13.25
C THR A 321 -18.01 -40.03 14.78
N PRO A 322 -18.30 -38.93 15.51
CA PRO A 322 -18.47 -38.97 16.96
C PRO A 322 -19.85 -39.53 17.35
N SER A 323 -19.95 -40.18 18.52
CA SER A 323 -21.21 -40.48 19.20
C SER A 323 -21.65 -39.33 20.12
N GLU A 324 -20.76 -38.40 20.43
CA GLU A 324 -21.01 -37.23 21.26
C GLU A 324 -20.36 -36.00 20.64
N LEU A 325 -21.03 -34.85 20.65
CA LEU A 325 -20.56 -33.59 20.14
C LEU A 325 -20.95 -32.45 21.07
N THR A 326 -20.03 -31.56 21.37
CA THR A 326 -20.30 -30.34 22.13
C THR A 326 -19.96 -29.13 21.28
N GLY A 327 -20.89 -28.21 21.12
CA GLY A 327 -20.73 -26.96 20.36
C GLY A 327 -19.68 -26.02 20.95
N THR A 328 -19.13 -25.15 20.14
CA THR A 328 -18.13 -24.16 20.58
C THR A 328 -18.75 -22.88 21.12
N ARG A 329 -19.94 -22.53 20.63
CA ARG A 329 -20.65 -21.32 21.02
C ARG A 329 -21.25 -21.46 22.40
N THR A 330 -21.18 -20.42 23.23
CA THR A 330 -21.82 -20.35 24.55
C THR A 330 -23.10 -19.55 24.45
N PHE A 331 -24.19 -20.14 24.95
CA PHE A 331 -25.50 -19.51 25.06
C PHE A 331 -25.74 -19.10 26.51
N ILE A 332 -26.02 -17.81 26.75
CA ILE A 332 -26.20 -17.26 28.11
C ILE A 332 -27.59 -17.62 28.65
N ASP A 333 -28.60 -17.54 27.81
CA ASP A 333 -30.00 -17.88 28.14
C ASP A 333 -30.61 -18.66 26.96
N PRO A 334 -30.39 -20.01 26.91
CA PRO A 334 -30.79 -20.81 25.76
C PRO A 334 -32.33 -20.89 25.58
N ASP A 335 -33.11 -20.61 26.62
CA ASP A 335 -34.56 -20.60 26.54
C ASP A 335 -35.14 -19.35 25.90
N LYS A 336 -34.39 -18.25 25.95
CA LYS A 336 -34.80 -16.96 25.37
C LYS A 336 -34.06 -16.58 24.09
N GLN A 337 -32.84 -17.12 23.88
CA GLN A 337 -32.09 -16.84 22.69
C GLN A 337 -32.74 -17.49 21.47
N GLN A 338 -33.33 -16.65 20.62
CA GLN A 338 -33.99 -17.07 19.39
C GLN A 338 -32.99 -17.29 18.26
N ILE A 339 -33.18 -18.36 17.53
CA ILE A 339 -32.46 -18.66 16.29
C ILE A 339 -33.47 -18.84 15.15
N LYS A 340 -33.04 -18.56 13.94
CA LYS A 340 -33.83 -18.75 12.73
C LYS A 340 -32.94 -19.26 11.61
N ILE A 341 -33.42 -20.30 10.91
CA ILE A 341 -32.80 -20.79 9.69
C ILE A 341 -33.29 -19.91 8.54
N ALA A 342 -32.45 -18.89 8.14
CA ALA A 342 -32.84 -17.91 7.15
C ALA A 342 -32.85 -18.51 5.74
N GLU A 343 -31.78 -19.20 5.37
CA GLU A 343 -31.59 -19.83 4.05
C GLU A 343 -30.95 -21.20 4.21
N GLY A 344 -31.43 -22.19 3.41
CA GLY A 344 -30.93 -23.56 3.44
C GLY A 344 -31.46 -24.40 4.61
N ASP A 345 -30.76 -25.47 4.89
CA ASP A 345 -31.07 -26.42 5.95
C ASP A 345 -29.84 -27.14 6.46
N VAL A 346 -29.95 -27.85 7.56
CA VAL A 346 -28.92 -28.68 8.18
C VAL A 346 -29.36 -30.12 8.21
N ARG A 347 -28.54 -31.01 7.73
CA ARG A 347 -28.82 -32.45 7.66
C ARG A 347 -28.11 -33.18 8.79
N PHE A 348 -28.86 -34.05 9.46
CA PHE A 348 -28.37 -35.03 10.42
C PHE A 348 -28.31 -36.42 9.78
N VAL A 349 -27.18 -37.09 9.92
CA VAL A 349 -26.98 -38.45 9.42
C VAL A 349 -26.46 -39.31 10.55
N ILE A 350 -27.12 -40.44 10.82
CA ILE A 350 -26.72 -41.41 11.83
C ILE A 350 -26.14 -42.64 11.14
N PHE A 351 -25.01 -43.12 11.65
CA PHE A 351 -24.26 -44.26 11.12
C PHE A 351 -24.18 -45.36 12.18
N ASP A 352 -24.18 -46.65 11.73
CA ASP A 352 -23.81 -47.79 12.55
C ASP A 352 -22.29 -47.95 12.68
N THR A 353 -21.85 -48.98 13.41
CA THR A 353 -20.43 -49.32 13.61
C THR A 353 -19.68 -49.67 12.33
N ASN A 354 -20.38 -50.00 11.25
CA ASN A 354 -19.81 -50.27 9.93
C ASN A 354 -19.75 -49.02 9.05
N GLY A 355 -20.17 -47.87 9.56
CA GLY A 355 -20.25 -46.63 8.79
C GLY A 355 -21.42 -46.58 7.80
N LYS A 356 -22.39 -47.49 7.93
CA LYS A 356 -23.62 -47.49 7.12
C LYS A 356 -24.63 -46.52 7.70
N GLN A 357 -25.20 -45.68 6.83
CA GLN A 357 -26.30 -44.79 7.21
C GLN A 357 -27.52 -45.57 7.70
N VAL A 358 -27.97 -45.28 8.91
CA VAL A 358 -29.14 -45.86 9.56
C VAL A 358 -30.35 -44.93 9.43
N ALA A 359 -30.15 -43.64 9.69
CA ALA A 359 -31.22 -42.65 9.62
C ALA A 359 -30.64 -41.31 9.09
N THR A 360 -31.47 -40.48 8.47
CA THR A 360 -31.14 -39.13 8.06
C THR A 360 -32.38 -38.26 8.12
N THR A 361 -32.19 -37.00 8.47
CA THR A 361 -33.24 -35.98 8.45
C THR A 361 -32.59 -34.60 8.24
N SER A 362 -33.41 -33.60 7.95
CA SER A 362 -32.97 -32.18 8.00
C SER A 362 -33.73 -31.44 9.11
N LEU A 363 -33.08 -30.36 9.61
CA LEU A 363 -33.61 -29.64 10.76
C LEU A 363 -34.93 -28.95 10.44
N LYS A 364 -34.99 -28.23 9.30
CA LYS A 364 -36.17 -27.49 8.86
C LYS A 364 -37.16 -28.42 8.11
N GLY A 365 -36.67 -29.09 7.06
CA GLY A 365 -37.52 -29.87 6.17
C GLY A 365 -38.00 -31.20 6.75
N GLY A 366 -37.26 -31.82 7.66
CA GLY A 366 -37.54 -33.14 8.26
C GLY A 366 -38.01 -33.05 9.69
N ILE A 367 -37.27 -32.43 10.60
CA ILE A 367 -37.66 -32.26 12.01
C ILE A 367 -38.77 -31.22 12.15
N GLY A 368 -38.76 -30.18 11.29
CA GLY A 368 -39.77 -29.12 11.28
C GLY A 368 -39.39 -27.89 12.08
N PHE A 369 -38.13 -27.77 12.53
CA PHE A 369 -37.66 -26.59 13.23
C PHE A 369 -37.18 -25.52 12.24
N ASP A 370 -37.90 -24.42 12.15
CA ASP A 370 -37.57 -23.24 11.30
C ASP A 370 -37.04 -22.06 12.13
N SER A 371 -37.63 -21.84 13.30
CA SER A 371 -37.24 -20.80 14.24
C SER A 371 -37.75 -21.10 15.64
N GLY A 372 -36.98 -20.69 16.65
CA GLY A 372 -37.31 -20.89 18.05
C GLY A 372 -36.13 -20.67 18.97
N SER A 373 -36.24 -21.02 20.22
CA SER A 373 -35.13 -20.98 21.16
C SER A 373 -34.11 -22.10 20.93
N ILE A 374 -32.93 -21.97 21.49
CA ILE A 374 -31.90 -23.02 21.46
C ILE A 374 -32.39 -24.28 22.16
N SER A 375 -33.11 -24.11 23.28
CA SER A 375 -33.70 -25.25 24.03
C SER A 375 -34.78 -25.96 23.22
N GLU A 376 -35.63 -25.23 22.51
CA GLU A 376 -36.65 -25.82 21.61
C GLU A 376 -35.99 -26.61 20.49
N MET A 377 -34.95 -26.04 19.82
CA MET A 377 -34.20 -26.76 18.80
C MET A 377 -33.57 -28.05 19.34
N ALA A 378 -32.94 -27.98 20.51
CA ALA A 378 -32.32 -29.14 21.13
C ALA A 378 -33.36 -30.24 21.44
N GLN A 379 -34.54 -29.86 21.93
CA GLN A 379 -35.65 -30.79 22.23
C GLN A 379 -36.15 -31.48 20.95
N GLU A 380 -36.40 -30.75 19.89
CA GLU A 380 -36.86 -31.29 18.60
C GLU A 380 -35.85 -32.28 18.01
N ILE A 381 -34.54 -32.00 18.09
CA ILE A 381 -33.48 -32.92 17.66
C ILE A 381 -33.49 -34.17 18.53
N GLN A 382 -33.65 -34.04 19.85
CA GLN A 382 -33.71 -35.17 20.79
C GLN A 382 -34.92 -36.05 20.52
N ASP A 383 -36.09 -35.46 20.29
CA ASP A 383 -37.31 -36.19 20.01
C ASP A 383 -37.21 -36.98 18.72
N TRP A 384 -36.60 -36.41 17.67
CA TRP A 384 -36.30 -37.16 16.44
C TRP A 384 -35.34 -38.32 16.69
N LEU A 385 -34.24 -38.11 17.43
CA LEU A 385 -33.26 -39.15 17.73
C LEU A 385 -33.91 -40.33 18.48
N ARG A 386 -34.89 -40.07 19.33
CA ARG A 386 -35.62 -41.09 20.12
C ARG A 386 -36.81 -41.70 19.39
N SER A 387 -37.30 -41.06 18.34
CA SER A 387 -38.51 -41.48 17.61
C SER A 387 -38.31 -42.75 16.79
N ALA A 388 -39.41 -43.43 16.47
CA ALA A 388 -39.44 -44.59 15.58
C ALA A 388 -39.20 -44.20 14.11
N ASP A 389 -39.51 -42.95 13.73
CA ASP A 389 -39.26 -42.39 12.41
C ASP A 389 -37.80 -41.94 12.25
N GLY A 390 -37.06 -41.83 13.34
CA GLY A 390 -35.64 -41.57 13.43
C GLY A 390 -34.80 -42.84 13.66
N PRO A 391 -33.63 -42.71 14.28
CA PRO A 391 -32.75 -43.86 14.56
C PRO A 391 -33.20 -44.73 15.74
N ASN A 392 -34.25 -44.35 16.46
CA ASN A 392 -34.80 -45.03 17.64
C ASN A 392 -33.75 -45.23 18.75
N LEU A 393 -33.10 -44.15 19.17
CA LEU A 393 -32.08 -44.11 20.22
C LEU A 393 -32.71 -43.60 21.54
N PRO A 394 -33.28 -44.43 22.40
CA PRO A 394 -34.03 -43.99 23.58
C PRO A 394 -33.15 -43.30 24.63
N GLN A 395 -31.85 -43.52 24.62
CA GLN A 395 -30.87 -42.89 25.52
C GLN A 395 -30.22 -41.65 24.96
N ALA A 396 -30.60 -41.20 23.74
CA ALA A 396 -30.02 -40.00 23.15
C ALA A 396 -30.36 -38.76 23.98
N GLU A 397 -29.40 -37.91 24.19
CA GLU A 397 -29.53 -36.64 24.92
C GLU A 397 -29.04 -35.45 24.07
N VAL A 398 -29.88 -34.45 23.97
CA VAL A 398 -29.53 -33.17 23.31
C VAL A 398 -29.94 -32.02 24.22
N GLY A 399 -29.06 -31.07 24.44
CA GLY A 399 -29.35 -29.96 25.34
C GLY A 399 -28.21 -28.95 25.41
N VAL A 400 -28.32 -28.08 26.40
CA VAL A 400 -27.25 -27.10 26.69
C VAL A 400 -26.62 -27.49 28.03
N ASP A 401 -25.30 -27.62 28.03
CA ASP A 401 -24.55 -28.00 29.22
C ASP A 401 -24.44 -26.82 30.22
N LYS A 402 -23.87 -27.11 31.41
CA LYS A 402 -23.66 -26.12 32.48
C LYS A 402 -22.74 -24.94 32.08
N ASN A 403 -22.00 -25.07 30.99
CA ASN A 403 -21.14 -24.03 30.43
C ASN A 403 -21.87 -23.24 29.32
N GLY A 404 -23.16 -23.50 29.10
CA GLY A 404 -23.95 -22.87 28.07
C GLY A 404 -23.68 -23.39 26.64
N LYS A 405 -23.09 -24.57 26.49
CA LYS A 405 -22.77 -25.14 25.18
C LYS A 405 -23.79 -26.20 24.78
N LEU A 406 -24.25 -26.10 23.52
CA LEU A 406 -25.10 -27.13 22.94
C LEU A 406 -24.33 -28.46 22.86
N PHE A 407 -24.93 -29.56 23.31
CA PHE A 407 -24.36 -30.90 23.16
C PHE A 407 -25.38 -31.86 22.56
N ILE A 408 -24.88 -32.84 21.83
CA ILE A 408 -25.64 -33.96 21.24
C ILE A 408 -24.91 -35.24 21.62
N ASN A 409 -25.60 -36.20 22.21
CA ASN A 409 -25.09 -37.51 22.56
C ASN A 409 -26.09 -38.59 22.07
N THR A 410 -25.61 -39.55 21.31
CA THR A 410 -26.46 -40.65 20.82
C THR A 410 -26.92 -41.58 21.93
N GLY A 411 -26.25 -41.58 23.09
CA GLY A 411 -26.53 -42.49 24.22
C GLY A 411 -26.12 -43.94 23.97
N ASP A 412 -25.60 -44.25 22.77
CA ASP A 412 -25.15 -45.60 22.40
C ASP A 412 -23.90 -45.46 21.50
N SER A 413 -22.77 -46.01 21.95
CA SER A 413 -21.48 -45.98 21.24
C SER A 413 -21.48 -46.75 19.91
N ASN A 414 -22.50 -47.58 19.65
CA ASN A 414 -22.66 -48.25 18.37
C ASN A 414 -23.23 -47.34 17.27
N TYR A 415 -23.69 -46.16 17.65
CA TYR A 415 -24.22 -45.17 16.72
C TYR A 415 -23.41 -43.87 16.80
N THR A 416 -23.02 -43.44 15.64
CA THR A 416 -22.28 -42.18 15.45
C THR A 416 -23.09 -41.27 14.54
N PHE A 417 -22.77 -39.96 14.55
CA PHE A 417 -23.53 -39.02 13.72
C PHE A 417 -22.66 -38.01 13.04
N SER A 418 -23.18 -37.45 11.96
CA SER A 418 -22.63 -36.30 11.28
C SER A 418 -23.70 -35.24 11.07
N ILE A 419 -23.28 -33.99 11.13
CA ILE A 419 -24.15 -32.84 10.89
C ILE A 419 -23.48 -32.07 9.76
N ILE A 420 -24.24 -31.82 8.69
CA ILE A 420 -23.73 -31.17 7.47
C ILE A 420 -24.67 -30.08 7.01
N ASP A 421 -24.16 -29.06 6.33
CA ASP A 421 -25.01 -28.12 5.61
C ASP A 421 -25.65 -28.84 4.41
N GLU A 422 -26.95 -28.67 4.17
CA GLU A 422 -27.58 -29.18 2.95
C GLU A 422 -27.09 -28.42 1.70
N ALA A 423 -27.10 -29.09 0.56
CA ALA A 423 -26.80 -28.48 -0.71
C ALA A 423 -27.71 -27.26 -0.98
N GLY A 424 -27.12 -26.11 -1.26
CA GLY A 424 -27.84 -24.85 -1.44
C GLY A 424 -28.04 -24.04 -0.15
N SER A 425 -27.59 -24.53 1.01
CA SER A 425 -27.58 -23.77 2.25
C SER A 425 -26.48 -22.69 2.20
N ALA A 426 -26.69 -21.58 2.93
CA ALA A 426 -25.63 -20.63 3.17
C ALA A 426 -24.46 -21.33 3.89
N ALA A 427 -23.23 -21.03 3.47
CA ALA A 427 -22.05 -21.63 4.06
C ALA A 427 -21.98 -21.37 5.57
N GLY A 428 -21.83 -22.43 6.35
CA GLY A 428 -21.73 -22.35 7.80
C GLY A 428 -23.05 -22.24 8.54
N THR A 429 -24.19 -22.61 7.93
CA THR A 429 -25.50 -22.65 8.60
C THR A 429 -25.45 -23.53 9.84
N ALA A 430 -24.95 -24.77 9.75
CA ALA A 430 -24.77 -25.65 10.87
C ALA A 430 -23.79 -25.11 11.94
N GLN A 431 -22.75 -24.40 11.52
CA GLN A 431 -21.86 -23.73 12.44
C GLN A 431 -22.53 -22.56 13.18
N GLN A 432 -23.31 -21.73 12.48
CA GLN A 432 -24.06 -20.63 13.10
C GLN A 432 -25.04 -21.15 14.18
N LEU A 433 -25.61 -22.32 13.96
CA LEU A 433 -26.46 -23.01 14.92
C LEU A 433 -25.67 -23.75 16.01
N SER A 434 -24.32 -23.69 15.98
CA SER A 434 -23.42 -24.43 16.90
C SER A 434 -23.55 -25.94 16.82
N LEU A 435 -24.01 -26.48 15.69
CA LEU A 435 -24.22 -27.89 15.46
C LEU A 435 -22.99 -28.62 14.90
N ILE A 436 -22.03 -27.90 14.30
CA ILE A 436 -20.75 -28.47 13.89
C ILE A 436 -19.60 -27.73 14.51
N HIS A 437 -18.55 -28.50 14.87
CA HIS A 437 -17.24 -27.99 15.09
C HIS A 437 -16.54 -27.85 13.74
N ILE A 438 -16.20 -26.64 13.37
CA ILE A 438 -14.99 -26.46 12.58
C ILE A 438 -13.87 -26.78 13.57
N SER A 439 -13.13 -27.89 13.35
CA SER A 439 -11.84 -28.05 13.97
C SER A 439 -11.10 -26.74 13.74
N GLU A 440 -10.85 -25.95 14.81
CA GLU A 440 -10.07 -24.74 14.69
C GLU A 440 -8.82 -25.09 13.88
N PRO A 441 -8.52 -24.41 12.78
CA PRO A 441 -7.14 -24.30 12.36
C PRO A 441 -6.45 -23.71 13.58
N THR A 442 -5.56 -24.49 14.18
CA THR A 442 -4.70 -24.11 15.30
C THR A 442 -4.42 -22.63 15.25
N ARG A 443 -4.81 -21.91 16.32
CA ARG A 443 -4.51 -20.51 16.64
C ARG A 443 -3.43 -19.91 15.76
N HIS A 444 -3.76 -19.18 14.72
CA HIS A 444 -2.95 -18.15 14.05
C HIS A 444 -3.58 -17.64 12.76
N ALA A 445 -4.90 -17.50 12.71
CA ALA A 445 -5.54 -16.70 11.67
C ALA A 445 -6.70 -15.90 12.27
N GLN A 446 -6.40 -15.07 13.25
CA GLN A 446 -7.15 -13.84 13.43
C GLN A 446 -6.56 -12.81 12.48
N ILE A 447 -7.06 -12.78 11.27
CA ILE A 447 -7.02 -11.58 10.46
C ILE A 447 -8.17 -10.73 10.98
N SER A 448 -7.85 -9.81 11.86
CA SER A 448 -8.70 -8.69 12.24
C SER A 448 -8.41 -7.51 11.30
#